data_ae6cfc2eb247797bcf2b44af60d872ff
#
_entry.id   ae6cfc2eb247797bcf2b44af60d872ff
#
_cell.length_a   1.000
_cell.length_b   1.000
_cell.length_c   1.000
_cell.angle_alpha   90.00
_cell.angle_beta   90.00
_cell.angle_gamma   90.00
#
_symmetry.space_group_name_H-M   'P 1'
#
loop_
_entity.id
_entity.type
_entity.pdbx_description
1 polymer ?
#
loop_
_entity_poly.entity_id
_entity_poly.type
_entity_poly.pdbx_seq_one_letter_code
_entity_poly.pdbx_strand_id
1 'polypeptide(L)'
;MADVKILGAGLAGCEAALWLAEQGHTVDLYEQKPHAYSPAHKQQGFAELVCSNSLKSDRLDSAAGLLKEEMRRLGSHLLAIAAQCSVAAGGALAVDRNEFSRLVTEAVEQCPNITIHRQEVTEIAPHEGITLVATGPLTKVWTWKRSVLPPVGERVMQIISTAPLIKRVMKPFMKR
;
A
#
# COMPACT_ATOMS: atom_id res chain seq x y z
N MET A 1 -6.63 11.19 -17.07
CA MET A 1 -6.89 9.86 -16.50
C MET A 1 -5.57 9.42 -15.88
N ALA A 2 -5.56 8.94 -14.66
CA ALA A 2 -4.33 8.52 -14.01
C ALA A 2 -3.74 7.25 -14.68
N ASP A 3 -2.41 7.12 -14.65
CA ASP A 3 -1.72 5.96 -15.23
C ASP A 3 -2.01 4.68 -14.42
N VAL A 4 -2.18 4.83 -13.10
CA VAL A 4 -2.41 3.71 -12.19
C VAL A 4 -3.53 4.04 -11.21
N LYS A 5 -4.46 3.10 -11.07
CA LYS A 5 -5.51 3.11 -10.06
C LYS A 5 -5.14 2.13 -8.94
N ILE A 6 -5.14 2.60 -7.69
CA ILE A 6 -4.83 1.77 -6.51
C ILE A 6 -6.05 1.71 -5.61
N LEU A 7 -6.49 0.51 -5.25
CA LEU A 7 -7.61 0.27 -4.35
C LEU A 7 -7.09 -0.16 -2.99
N GLY A 8 -7.29 0.68 -1.99
CA GLY A 8 -6.87 0.49 -0.60
C GLY A 8 -5.58 1.23 -0.25
N ALA A 9 -5.66 2.14 0.73
CA ALA A 9 -4.54 2.90 1.30
C ALA A 9 -3.98 2.26 2.58
N GLY A 10 -3.83 0.92 2.57
CA GLY A 10 -3.04 0.20 3.55
C GLY A 10 -1.54 0.30 3.28
N LEU A 11 -0.72 -0.49 4.00
CA LEU A 11 0.74 -0.50 3.81
C LEU A 11 1.14 -0.70 2.34
N ALA A 12 0.55 -1.70 1.69
CA ALA A 12 0.89 -2.04 0.31
C ALA A 12 0.47 -0.95 -0.69
N GLY A 13 -0.73 -0.38 -0.51
CA GLY A 13 -1.24 0.66 -1.41
C GLY A 13 -0.47 1.96 -1.27
N CYS A 14 -0.14 2.39 -0.05
CA CYS A 14 0.65 3.60 0.18
C CYS A 14 2.09 3.46 -0.35
N GLU A 15 2.75 2.32 -0.11
CA GLU A 15 4.09 2.06 -0.67
C GLU A 15 4.06 2.13 -2.20
N ALA A 16 3.07 1.49 -2.83
CA ALA A 16 2.92 1.50 -4.29
C ALA A 16 2.64 2.91 -4.82
N ALA A 17 1.74 3.65 -4.18
CA ALA A 17 1.38 5.01 -4.59
C ALA A 17 2.58 5.95 -4.55
N LEU A 18 3.30 5.98 -3.42
CA LEU A 18 4.47 6.84 -3.26
C LEU A 18 5.59 6.48 -4.24
N TRP A 19 5.85 5.18 -4.39
CA TRP A 19 6.90 4.74 -5.31
C TRP A 19 6.57 5.05 -6.77
N LEU A 20 5.32 4.83 -7.21
CA LEU A 20 4.88 5.15 -8.58
C LEU A 20 4.93 6.65 -8.84
N ALA A 21 4.48 7.45 -7.88
CA ALA A 21 4.51 8.89 -7.98
C ALA A 21 5.95 9.45 -8.09
N GLU A 22 6.90 8.86 -7.35
CA GLU A 22 8.34 9.17 -7.47
C GLU A 22 8.89 8.85 -8.86
N GLN A 23 8.36 7.81 -9.52
CA GLN A 23 8.74 7.47 -10.90
C GLN A 23 8.04 8.35 -11.95
N GLY A 24 7.26 9.35 -11.53
CA GLY A 24 6.57 10.30 -12.41
C GLY A 24 5.21 9.84 -12.91
N HIS A 25 4.66 8.74 -12.39
CA HIS A 25 3.33 8.29 -12.76
C HIS A 25 2.25 9.00 -11.95
N THR A 26 1.12 9.26 -12.59
CA THR A 26 -0.09 9.76 -11.93
C THR A 26 -0.87 8.60 -11.31
N VAL A 27 -1.31 8.77 -10.06
CA VAL A 27 -1.95 7.71 -9.27
C VAL A 27 -3.30 8.18 -8.74
N ASP A 28 -4.34 7.40 -9.00
CA ASP A 28 -5.64 7.51 -8.31
C ASP A 28 -5.68 6.49 -7.16
N LEU A 29 -5.57 6.98 -5.91
CA LEU A 29 -5.59 6.16 -4.70
C LEU A 29 -6.97 6.18 -4.04
N TYR A 30 -7.62 5.03 -3.96
CA TYR A 30 -8.94 4.86 -3.38
C TYR A 30 -8.86 4.27 -1.97
N GLU A 31 -9.53 4.92 -1.02
CA GLU A 31 -9.65 4.44 0.37
C GLU A 31 -11.08 4.63 0.86
N GLN A 32 -11.67 3.57 1.40
CA GLN A 32 -13.05 3.60 1.90
C GLN A 32 -13.22 4.42 3.19
N LYS A 33 -12.15 4.56 3.99
CA LYS A 33 -12.20 5.40 5.22
C LYS A 33 -12.26 6.88 4.86
N PRO A 34 -13.01 7.70 5.60
CA PRO A 34 -13.73 7.43 6.84
C PRO A 34 -15.17 6.91 6.65
N HIS A 35 -15.66 6.72 5.42
CA HIS A 35 -17.07 6.37 5.16
C HIS A 35 -17.39 4.91 5.50
N ALA A 36 -16.43 4.01 5.37
CA ALA A 36 -16.57 2.61 5.74
C ALA A 36 -15.29 2.09 6.40
N TYR A 37 -15.45 1.20 7.39
CA TYR A 37 -14.33 0.57 8.11
C TYR A 37 -14.43 -0.95 8.02
N SER A 38 -13.28 -1.62 7.91
CA SER A 38 -13.23 -3.05 8.19
C SER A 38 -13.32 -3.27 9.71
N PRO A 39 -13.68 -4.48 10.17
CA PRO A 39 -13.77 -4.77 11.62
C PRO A 39 -12.48 -4.52 12.41
N ALA A 40 -11.32 -4.49 11.76
CA ALA A 40 -10.01 -4.30 12.39
C ALA A 40 -9.54 -2.85 12.43
N HIS A 41 -10.00 -2.00 11.51
CA HIS A 41 -9.55 -0.61 11.39
C HIS A 41 -10.37 0.32 12.28
N LYS A 42 -9.71 1.30 12.89
CA LYS A 42 -10.31 2.29 13.81
C LYS A 42 -9.89 3.73 13.50
N GLN A 43 -8.77 3.91 12.80
CA GLN A 43 -8.21 5.23 12.48
C GLN A 43 -8.60 5.67 11.07
N GLN A 44 -8.72 6.97 10.87
CA GLN A 44 -9.03 7.54 9.55
C GLN A 44 -7.80 7.60 8.63
N GLY A 45 -6.59 7.61 9.22
CA GLY A 45 -5.31 7.68 8.53
C GLY A 45 -5.02 6.47 7.64
N PHE A 46 -4.00 6.62 6.79
CA PHE A 46 -3.50 5.55 5.93
C PHE A 46 -2.53 4.64 6.66
N ALA A 47 -2.22 3.49 6.06
CA ALA A 47 -1.24 2.50 6.55
C ALA A 47 -1.41 2.13 8.04
N GLU A 48 -2.65 2.04 8.52
CA GLU A 48 -2.96 1.69 9.90
C GLU A 48 -2.43 0.30 10.27
N LEU A 49 -1.66 0.22 11.36
CA LEU A 49 -1.16 -1.04 11.93
C LEU A 49 -2.19 -1.60 12.92
N VAL A 50 -2.97 -2.59 12.49
CA VAL A 50 -4.13 -3.10 13.26
C VAL A 50 -3.77 -4.14 14.33
N CYS A 51 -2.78 -5.00 14.09
CA CYS A 51 -2.48 -6.12 14.99
C CYS A 51 -1.44 -5.77 16.06
N SER A 52 -0.37 -5.08 15.67
CA SER A 52 0.71 -4.67 16.57
C SER A 52 1.45 -3.47 15.98
N ASN A 53 2.24 -2.81 16.82
CA ASN A 53 3.11 -1.73 16.38
C ASN A 53 4.46 -2.22 15.84
N SER A 54 4.66 -3.53 15.74
CA SER A 54 5.91 -4.13 15.26
C SER A 54 5.83 -4.52 13.78
N LEU A 55 6.80 -4.07 13.02
CA LEU A 55 7.07 -4.51 11.65
C LEU A 55 8.01 -5.73 11.61
N LYS A 56 8.02 -6.54 12.67
CA LYS A 56 8.86 -7.74 12.85
C LYS A 56 10.34 -7.41 13.07
N SER A 57 11.18 -8.47 13.09
CA SER A 57 12.63 -8.35 13.31
C SER A 57 13.28 -7.40 12.29
N ASP A 58 14.24 -6.61 12.77
CA ASP A 58 15.09 -5.76 11.93
C ASP A 58 16.53 -6.30 11.82
N ARG A 59 16.81 -7.44 12.42
CA ARG A 59 18.12 -8.10 12.41
C ARG A 59 18.36 -8.77 11.06
N LEU A 60 19.54 -8.57 10.47
CA LEU A 60 19.93 -9.14 9.17
C LEU A 60 20.03 -10.67 9.16
N ASP A 61 20.21 -11.27 10.33
CA ASP A 61 20.23 -12.73 10.51
C ASP A 61 18.83 -13.37 10.53
N SER A 62 17.78 -12.55 10.38
CA SER A 62 16.40 -13.02 10.28
C SER A 62 15.82 -12.75 8.89
N ALA A 63 14.98 -13.65 8.41
CA ALA A 63 14.31 -13.47 7.10
C ALA A 63 13.54 -12.14 7.00
N ALA A 64 12.88 -11.72 8.08
CA ALA A 64 12.14 -10.45 8.11
C ALA A 64 13.06 -9.22 8.07
N GLY A 65 14.21 -9.28 8.72
CA GLY A 65 15.20 -8.21 8.69
C GLY A 65 15.93 -8.12 7.36
N LEU A 66 16.33 -9.27 6.80
CA LEU A 66 16.94 -9.33 5.47
C LEU A 66 16.00 -8.74 4.41
N LEU A 67 14.72 -9.10 4.44
CA LEU A 67 13.71 -8.56 3.53
C LEU A 67 13.59 -7.04 3.66
N LYS A 68 13.60 -6.50 4.89
CA LYS A 68 13.55 -5.04 5.09
C LYS A 68 14.79 -4.35 4.55
N GLU A 69 15.95 -4.95 4.70
CA GLU A 69 17.18 -4.39 4.12
C GLU A 69 17.11 -4.35 2.60
N GLU A 70 16.61 -5.40 1.96
CA GLU A 70 16.36 -5.41 0.52
C GLU A 70 15.36 -4.30 0.12
N MET A 71 14.30 -4.11 0.90
CA MET A 71 13.34 -3.03 0.67
C MET A 71 13.95 -1.64 0.84
N ARG A 72 14.80 -1.44 1.87
CA ARG A 72 15.54 -0.17 2.06
C ARG A 72 16.42 0.14 0.85
N ARG A 73 17.16 -0.84 0.36
CA ARG A 73 17.99 -0.69 -0.85
C ARG A 73 17.18 -0.41 -2.12
N LEU A 74 15.92 -0.85 -2.14
CA LEU A 74 14.98 -0.53 -3.19
C LEU A 74 14.30 0.84 -2.99
N GLY A 75 14.64 1.59 -1.93
CA GLY A 75 14.09 2.91 -1.62
C GLY A 75 12.65 2.83 -1.10
N SER A 76 12.34 1.92 -0.15
CA SER A 76 10.99 1.86 0.45
C SER A 76 10.68 3.14 1.23
N HIS A 77 9.58 3.80 0.87
CA HIS A 77 9.09 5.00 1.54
C HIS A 77 8.59 4.68 2.96
N LEU A 78 7.83 3.60 3.12
CA LEU A 78 7.29 3.24 4.43
C LEU A 78 8.36 2.82 5.42
N LEU A 79 9.44 2.18 4.98
CA LEU A 79 10.55 1.87 5.88
C LEU A 79 11.35 3.11 6.28
N ALA A 80 11.48 4.09 5.40
CA ALA A 80 12.07 5.38 5.73
C ALA A 80 11.22 6.14 6.77
N ILE A 81 9.90 6.14 6.62
CA ILE A 81 8.96 6.71 7.60
C ILE A 81 8.99 5.92 8.91
N ALA A 82 9.01 4.60 8.86
CA ALA A 82 9.07 3.76 10.06
C ALA A 82 10.33 4.03 10.90
N ALA A 83 11.46 4.33 10.25
CA ALA A 83 12.68 4.70 10.96
C ALA A 83 12.54 6.02 11.73
N GLN A 84 11.75 6.99 11.24
CA GLN A 84 11.54 8.28 11.88
C GLN A 84 10.68 8.18 13.15
N CYS A 85 9.77 7.22 13.23
CA CYS A 85 8.86 7.02 14.37
C CYS A 85 9.11 5.69 15.09
N SER A 86 10.35 5.16 14.98
CA SER A 86 10.73 3.92 15.64
C SER A 86 10.80 4.08 17.15
N VAL A 87 10.40 3.02 17.87
CA VAL A 87 10.48 2.93 19.33
C VAL A 87 11.36 1.74 19.74
N ALA A 88 11.99 1.82 20.90
CA ALA A 88 12.87 0.77 21.39
C ALA A 88 12.11 -0.55 21.58
N ALA A 89 12.52 -1.61 20.86
CA ALA A 89 11.89 -2.92 20.89
C ALA A 89 12.90 -4.07 20.68
N GLY A 90 14.11 -3.93 21.20
CA GLY A 90 15.18 -4.92 21.04
C GLY A 90 15.57 -5.09 19.57
N GLY A 91 15.45 -6.31 19.05
CA GLY A 91 15.78 -6.60 17.64
C GLY A 91 14.64 -6.45 16.65
N ALA A 92 13.51 -5.85 17.04
CA ALA A 92 12.36 -5.62 16.18
C ALA A 92 12.28 -4.15 15.74
N LEU A 93 11.83 -3.89 14.52
CA LEU A 93 11.39 -2.56 14.10
C LEU A 93 9.97 -2.33 14.62
N ALA A 94 9.86 -1.70 15.77
CA ALA A 94 8.58 -1.23 16.31
C ALA A 94 8.47 0.28 16.12
N VAL A 95 7.25 0.75 15.92
CA VAL A 95 6.95 2.16 15.68
C VAL A 95 5.84 2.67 16.60
N ASP A 96 5.81 3.98 16.86
CA ASP A 96 4.57 4.60 17.30
C ASP A 96 3.56 4.50 16.14
N ARG A 97 2.50 3.68 16.32
CA ARG A 97 1.55 3.40 15.24
C ARG A 97 0.72 4.60 14.82
N ASN A 98 0.46 5.54 15.75
CA ASN A 98 -0.31 6.73 15.45
C ASN A 98 0.55 7.69 14.63
N GLU A 99 1.77 7.89 15.05
CA GLU A 99 2.74 8.72 14.36
C GLU A 99 3.11 8.14 12.98
N PHE A 100 3.29 6.84 12.89
CA PHE A 100 3.52 6.15 11.62
C PHE A 100 2.38 6.39 10.62
N SER A 101 1.13 6.16 11.05
CA SER A 101 -0.05 6.39 10.19
C SER A 101 -0.18 7.87 9.81
N ARG A 102 0.11 8.80 10.73
CA ARG A 102 0.10 10.24 10.47
C ARG A 102 1.12 10.63 9.41
N LEU A 103 2.38 10.21 9.58
CA LEU A 103 3.47 10.52 8.65
C LEU A 103 3.23 9.91 7.26
N VAL A 104 2.73 8.68 7.19
CA VAL A 104 2.38 8.07 5.89
C VAL A 104 1.23 8.83 5.22
N THR A 105 0.22 9.22 6.00
CA THR A 105 -0.91 9.99 5.48
C THR A 105 -0.44 11.32 4.89
N GLU A 106 0.38 12.06 5.63
CA GLU A 106 0.97 13.31 5.17
C GLU A 106 1.82 13.14 3.91
N ALA A 107 2.67 12.13 3.87
CA ALA A 107 3.50 11.87 2.69
C ALA A 107 2.67 11.61 1.43
N VAL A 108 1.57 10.88 1.57
CA VAL A 108 0.65 10.62 0.45
C VAL A 108 -0.14 11.87 0.06
N GLU A 109 -0.65 12.63 1.04
CA GLU A 109 -1.45 13.85 0.80
C GLU A 109 -0.63 15.00 0.20
N GLN A 110 0.66 15.08 0.52
CA GLN A 110 1.56 16.09 -0.01
C GLN A 110 2.13 15.75 -1.40
N CYS A 111 1.92 14.53 -1.88
CA CYS A 111 2.47 14.10 -3.16
C CYS A 111 1.59 14.59 -4.33
N PRO A 112 2.10 15.48 -5.21
CA PRO A 112 1.29 16.10 -6.27
C PRO A 112 0.81 15.12 -7.34
N ASN A 113 1.49 13.97 -7.48
CA ASN A 113 1.14 12.95 -8.46
C ASN A 113 0.11 11.93 -7.93
N ILE A 114 -0.36 12.08 -6.68
CA ILE A 114 -1.37 11.20 -6.08
C ILE A 114 -2.68 11.96 -5.88
N THR A 115 -3.74 11.47 -6.52
CA THR A 115 -5.10 11.95 -6.26
C THR A 115 -5.81 10.97 -5.33
N ILE A 116 -6.30 11.47 -4.20
CA ILE A 116 -6.95 10.65 -3.17
C ILE A 116 -8.46 10.70 -3.35
N HIS A 117 -9.07 9.51 -3.42
CA HIS A 117 -10.51 9.32 -3.48
C HIS A 117 -10.99 8.63 -2.21
N ARG A 118 -11.64 9.36 -1.31
CA ARG A 118 -12.23 8.82 -0.07
C ARG A 118 -13.60 8.22 -0.35
N GLN A 119 -13.61 7.02 -0.93
CA GLN A 119 -14.85 6.30 -1.27
C GLN A 119 -14.64 4.79 -1.30
N GLU A 120 -15.70 4.04 -1.03
CA GLU A 120 -15.72 2.59 -1.22
C GLU A 120 -15.83 2.26 -2.72
N VAL A 121 -14.96 1.37 -3.21
CA VAL A 121 -15.02 0.86 -4.58
C VAL A 121 -15.58 -0.56 -4.52
N THR A 122 -16.77 -0.75 -5.08
CA THR A 122 -17.48 -2.04 -5.10
C THR A 122 -17.32 -2.79 -6.40
N GLU A 123 -16.90 -2.10 -7.47
CA GLU A 123 -16.69 -2.67 -8.79
C GLU A 123 -15.40 -2.15 -9.40
N ILE A 124 -14.68 -3.01 -10.13
CA ILE A 124 -13.56 -2.59 -10.97
C ILE A 124 -14.12 -2.34 -12.36
N ALA A 125 -14.30 -1.07 -12.70
CA ALA A 125 -14.69 -0.69 -14.05
C ALA A 125 -13.51 -0.89 -15.01
N PRO A 126 -13.78 -1.17 -16.30
CA PRO A 126 -12.76 -1.13 -17.34
C PRO A 126 -11.99 0.19 -17.28
N HIS A 127 -10.68 0.11 -17.30
CA HIS A 127 -9.78 1.25 -17.15
C HIS A 127 -8.64 1.11 -18.16
N GLU A 128 -8.26 2.18 -18.80
CA GLU A 128 -7.19 2.15 -19.82
C GLU A 128 -5.80 1.94 -19.23
N GLY A 129 -5.62 2.18 -17.91
CA GLY A 129 -4.38 2.00 -17.17
C GLY A 129 -4.28 0.69 -16.40
N ILE A 130 -3.44 0.70 -15.37
CA ILE A 130 -3.21 -0.42 -14.46
C ILE A 130 -4.07 -0.25 -13.21
N THR A 131 -4.81 -1.28 -12.82
CA THR A 131 -5.50 -1.32 -11.52
C THR A 131 -4.76 -2.24 -10.56
N LEU A 132 -4.31 -1.69 -9.42
CA LEU A 132 -3.67 -2.41 -8.33
C LEU A 132 -4.66 -2.60 -7.18
N VAL A 133 -5.00 -3.85 -6.85
CA VAL A 133 -5.89 -4.16 -5.72
C VAL A 133 -5.04 -4.45 -4.48
N ALA A 134 -5.06 -3.53 -3.52
CA ALA A 134 -4.28 -3.55 -2.28
C ALA A 134 -5.18 -3.44 -1.03
N THR A 135 -6.42 -3.93 -1.11
CA THR A 135 -7.46 -3.80 -0.08
C THR A 135 -7.24 -4.68 1.15
N GLY A 136 -6.28 -5.61 1.08
CA GLY A 136 -5.92 -6.49 2.19
C GLY A 136 -6.88 -7.67 2.41
N PRO A 137 -6.64 -8.46 3.47
CA PRO A 137 -7.36 -9.73 3.69
C PRO A 137 -8.79 -9.56 4.22
N LEU A 138 -9.15 -8.37 4.69
CA LEU A 138 -10.49 -8.10 5.26
C LEU A 138 -11.45 -7.48 4.24
N THR A 139 -11.09 -7.50 2.97
CA THR A 139 -11.97 -7.09 1.88
C THR A 139 -13.21 -7.98 1.85
N LYS A 140 -14.38 -7.37 1.73
CA LYS A 140 -15.63 -8.10 1.55
C LYS A 140 -15.62 -8.78 0.17
N VAL A 141 -15.09 -9.99 0.09
CA VAL A 141 -14.89 -10.79 -1.15
C VAL A 141 -16.20 -10.99 -1.94
N TRP A 142 -17.33 -10.86 -1.29
CA TRP A 142 -18.66 -11.04 -1.86
C TRP A 142 -19.03 -9.99 -2.93
N THR A 143 -18.38 -8.84 -2.93
CA THR A 143 -18.61 -7.78 -3.93
C THR A 143 -17.79 -7.98 -5.21
N TRP A 144 -16.76 -8.80 -5.17
CA TRP A 144 -15.97 -9.14 -6.34
C TRP A 144 -16.60 -10.33 -7.06
N LYS A 145 -17.64 -10.10 -7.86
CA LYS A 145 -18.19 -11.15 -8.73
C LYS A 145 -17.08 -11.67 -9.63
N ARG A 146 -16.99 -12.98 -9.81
CA ARG A 146 -16.02 -13.66 -10.69
C ARG A 146 -16.04 -13.14 -12.14
N SER A 147 -17.11 -12.44 -12.52
CA SER A 147 -17.28 -11.75 -13.80
C SER A 147 -16.48 -10.45 -13.93
N VAL A 148 -15.81 -10.01 -12.88
CA VAL A 148 -15.06 -8.75 -12.83
C VAL A 148 -13.56 -8.95 -13.10
N LEU A 149 -13.07 -10.18 -13.23
CA LEU A 149 -11.77 -10.38 -13.83
C LEU A 149 -11.90 -10.10 -15.34
N PRO A 150 -11.27 -9.03 -15.83
CA PRO A 150 -11.36 -8.68 -17.23
C PRO A 150 -10.84 -9.83 -18.11
N PRO A 151 -11.32 -9.93 -19.35
CA PRO A 151 -10.79 -10.89 -20.31
C PRO A 151 -9.28 -10.69 -20.49
N VAL A 152 -8.57 -11.76 -20.82
CA VAL A 152 -7.11 -11.75 -21.02
C VAL A 152 -6.70 -10.56 -21.91
N GLY A 153 -6.08 -9.56 -21.30
CA GLY A 153 -5.70 -8.28 -21.97
C GLY A 153 -5.79 -7.07 -21.07
N GLU A 154 -6.61 -7.06 -20.04
CA GLU A 154 -6.66 -5.99 -19.05
C GLU A 154 -5.74 -6.30 -17.86
N ARG A 155 -4.96 -5.31 -17.44
CA ARG A 155 -3.92 -5.51 -16.41
C ARG A 155 -4.47 -5.24 -15.03
N VAL A 156 -5.11 -6.25 -14.42
CA VAL A 156 -5.47 -6.22 -12.99
C VAL A 156 -4.44 -7.02 -12.21
N MET A 157 -3.80 -6.37 -11.25
CA MET A 157 -2.86 -7.02 -10.34
C MET A 157 -3.44 -7.00 -8.93
N GLN A 158 -3.69 -8.18 -8.36
CA GLN A 158 -4.13 -8.31 -6.98
C GLN A 158 -2.95 -8.60 -6.07
N ILE A 159 -2.71 -7.71 -5.10
CA ILE A 159 -1.71 -7.92 -4.04
C ILE A 159 -2.45 -8.11 -2.73
N ILE A 160 -2.51 -9.37 -2.28
CA ILE A 160 -3.27 -9.74 -1.07
C ILE A 160 -2.47 -9.50 0.21
N SER A 161 -1.14 -9.44 0.16
CA SER A 161 -0.32 -9.16 1.34
C SER A 161 1.12 -8.76 1.00
N THR A 162 1.63 -7.82 1.75
CA THR A 162 3.01 -7.37 1.94
C THR A 162 3.65 -6.48 0.86
N ALA A 163 4.01 -5.29 1.30
CA ALA A 163 4.71 -4.23 0.56
C ALA A 163 5.98 -4.65 -0.25
N PRO A 164 6.73 -5.70 0.09
CA PRO A 164 7.95 -6.06 -0.63
C PRO A 164 7.76 -6.54 -2.07
N LEU A 165 6.59 -7.10 -2.37
CA LEU A 165 6.33 -7.71 -3.68
C LEU A 165 6.10 -6.67 -4.78
N ILE A 166 5.64 -5.47 -4.42
CA ILE A 166 5.21 -4.44 -5.35
C ILE A 166 6.33 -4.02 -6.30
N LYS A 167 7.52 -3.71 -5.78
CA LYS A 167 8.64 -3.23 -6.60
C LYS A 167 9.19 -4.30 -7.53
N ARG A 168 9.22 -5.56 -7.09
CA ARG A 168 9.72 -6.67 -7.90
C ARG A 168 8.76 -7.05 -9.02
N VAL A 169 7.46 -6.93 -8.77
CA VAL A 169 6.41 -7.28 -9.73
C VAL A 169 6.14 -6.15 -10.73
N MET A 170 6.27 -4.89 -10.33
CA MET A 170 5.97 -3.76 -11.20
C MET A 170 7.11 -3.36 -12.15
N LYS A 171 8.38 -3.63 -11.81
CA LYS A 171 9.55 -3.34 -12.69
C LYS A 171 9.39 -3.83 -14.15
N PRO A 172 8.90 -5.05 -14.43
CA PRO A 172 8.73 -5.50 -15.81
C PRO A 172 7.65 -4.76 -16.60
N PHE A 173 6.66 -4.17 -15.91
CA PHE A 173 5.52 -3.49 -16.55
C PHE A 173 5.78 -2.04 -16.92
N MET A 174 6.82 -1.43 -16.34
CA MET A 174 7.16 -0.01 -16.48
C MET A 174 8.18 0.27 -17.59
N LYS A 175 8.68 -0.75 -18.29
CA LYS A 175 9.67 -0.62 -19.38
C LYS A 175 9.07 -0.64 -20.79
N ARG A 176 7.78 -0.34 -20.94
CA ARG A 176 7.16 -0.23 -22.27
C ARG A 176 6.47 1.10 -22.46
#